data_28482f9222872f6d6c375573f6e9d5b8
#
_entry.id   28482f9222872f6d6c375573f6e9d5b8
#
_cell.length_a   1.000
_cell.length_b   1.000
_cell.length_c   1.000
_cell.angle_alpha   90.00
_cell.angle_beta   90.00
_cell.angle_gamma   90.00
#
_symmetry.space_group_name_H-M   'P 1'
#
loop_
_entity.id
_entity.type
_entity.pdbx_description
1 polymer ?
#
loop_
_entity_poly.entity_id
_entity_poly.type
_entity_poly.pdbx_seq_one_letter_code
_entity_poly.pdbx_strand_id
1 'polypeptide(L)'
;TAQTSGDAAKQMATLSLPANYSSSSVSYTVQYSLNGTDWFGGKTVRVSGRYTPPVGPVTPSVQTKPGVPERDPFPFTDVSRSSWYYDSVRAAWEKDLIDGVTRTLYKPDDTLTVAQAIKLSAALHQMLNNNGKVTLRNGSPHWYSSYVSYAVDNGIIEKMYLDYTPAQMNTPVKRNEFVHIFYGAMSDYRQINTVADNKIPD
;
A
#
# COMPACT_ATOMS: atom_id res chain seq x y z
N THR A 1 -19.03 -14.00 2.78
CA THR A 1 -20.48 -14.19 3.00
C THR A 1 -21.23 -13.50 1.88
N ALA A 2 -21.94 -14.26 1.07
CA ALA A 2 -22.78 -13.72 0.03
C ALA A 2 -24.15 -13.34 0.63
N GLN A 3 -24.63 -12.14 0.35
CA GLN A 3 -25.97 -11.70 0.73
C GLN A 3 -26.92 -11.97 -0.42
N THR A 4 -28.00 -12.71 -0.15
CA THR A 4 -29.06 -12.93 -1.13
C THR A 4 -30.15 -11.88 -0.92
N SER A 5 -30.40 -11.07 -1.94
CA SER A 5 -31.61 -10.26 -2.01
C SER A 5 -32.37 -10.69 -3.26
N GLY A 6 -33.62 -11.10 -3.15
CA GLY A 6 -34.33 -11.39 -4.32
C GLY A 6 -35.73 -11.89 -4.24
N ASP A 7 -36.42 -11.64 -5.31
CA ASP A 7 -37.69 -12.17 -5.73
C ASP A 7 -37.57 -13.69 -5.97
N ALA A 8 -38.59 -14.46 -5.66
CA ALA A 8 -38.59 -15.94 -5.68
C ALA A 8 -38.23 -16.59 -7.02
N ALA A 9 -38.10 -15.82 -8.08
CA ALA A 9 -37.76 -16.31 -9.43
C ALA A 9 -36.31 -16.14 -9.86
N LYS A 10 -35.53 -15.27 -9.20
CA LYS A 10 -34.07 -15.06 -9.48
C LYS A 10 -33.35 -14.62 -8.23
N GLN A 11 -32.77 -15.56 -7.52
CA GLN A 11 -31.81 -15.23 -6.45
C GLN A 11 -30.44 -14.98 -7.08
N MET A 12 -29.92 -13.76 -6.92
CA MET A 12 -28.58 -13.39 -7.34
C MET A 12 -27.68 -13.23 -6.13
N ALA A 13 -26.56 -13.94 -6.12
CA ALA A 13 -25.51 -13.76 -5.16
C ALA A 13 -24.30 -13.08 -5.84
N THR A 14 -23.80 -12.00 -5.26
CA THR A 14 -22.55 -11.37 -5.71
C THR A 14 -21.39 -11.96 -4.94
N LEU A 15 -20.44 -12.54 -5.67
CA LEU A 15 -19.18 -13.07 -5.11
C LEU A 15 -18.03 -12.20 -5.57
N SER A 16 -17.32 -11.60 -4.61
CA SER A 16 -16.07 -10.90 -4.89
C SER A 16 -14.91 -11.89 -4.84
N LEU A 17 -14.20 -12.01 -5.96
CA LEU A 17 -12.98 -12.81 -6.04
C LEU A 17 -11.77 -11.97 -5.65
N PRO A 18 -10.76 -12.56 -4.98
CA PRO A 18 -9.53 -11.85 -4.66
C PRO A 18 -8.82 -11.38 -5.93
N ALA A 19 -8.19 -10.21 -5.87
CA ALA A 19 -7.36 -9.72 -6.95
C ALA A 19 -6.14 -10.63 -7.14
N ASN A 20 -5.83 -10.95 -8.39
CA ASN A 20 -4.66 -11.77 -8.73
C ASN A 20 -3.47 -10.85 -9.04
N TYR A 21 -2.51 -10.79 -8.12
CA TYR A 21 -1.27 -10.01 -8.27
C TYR A 21 -0.08 -10.82 -8.83
N SER A 22 -0.31 -12.06 -9.27
CA SER A 22 0.72 -12.87 -9.92
C SER A 22 0.87 -12.54 -11.41
N SER A 23 1.95 -13.02 -12.04
CA SER A 23 2.16 -12.93 -13.49
C SER A 23 1.29 -13.92 -14.27
N SER A 24 0.68 -14.89 -13.60
CA SER A 24 -0.13 -15.97 -14.19
C SER A 24 -1.60 -15.79 -13.86
N SER A 25 -2.48 -16.31 -14.74
CA SER A 25 -3.90 -16.36 -14.43
C SER A 25 -4.20 -17.42 -13.37
N VAL A 26 -5.08 -17.08 -12.43
CA VAL A 26 -5.62 -18.03 -11.43
C VAL A 26 -7.05 -18.36 -11.77
N SER A 27 -7.39 -19.64 -11.70
CA SER A 27 -8.75 -20.14 -11.95
C SER A 27 -9.44 -20.44 -10.62
N TYR A 28 -10.64 -19.92 -10.46
CA TYR A 28 -11.52 -20.18 -9.32
C TYR A 28 -12.73 -20.98 -9.80
N THR A 29 -13.05 -22.07 -9.10
CA THR A 29 -14.30 -22.79 -9.34
C THR A 29 -15.33 -22.32 -8.34
N VAL A 30 -16.43 -21.76 -8.84
CA VAL A 30 -17.53 -21.26 -8.02
C VAL A 30 -18.57 -22.36 -7.85
N GLN A 31 -18.82 -22.74 -6.60
CA GLN A 31 -19.86 -23.69 -6.20
C GLN A 31 -20.78 -23.03 -5.18
N TYR A 32 -22.01 -23.49 -5.09
CA TYR A 32 -22.96 -23.04 -4.08
C TYR A 32 -23.51 -24.22 -3.28
N SER A 33 -23.87 -23.97 -2.05
CA SER A 33 -24.51 -24.95 -1.18
C SER A 33 -25.70 -24.29 -0.47
N LEU A 34 -26.79 -25.01 -0.35
CA LEU A 34 -27.98 -24.57 0.38
C LEU A 34 -27.99 -25.04 1.85
N ASN A 35 -27.26 -26.09 2.16
CA ASN A 35 -27.22 -26.73 3.47
C ASN A 35 -25.82 -26.76 4.12
N GLY A 36 -24.80 -26.25 3.43
CA GLY A 36 -23.40 -26.26 3.88
C GLY A 36 -22.66 -27.59 3.69
N THR A 37 -23.36 -28.64 3.24
CA THR A 37 -22.76 -29.97 3.02
C THR A 37 -22.75 -30.39 1.56
N ASP A 38 -23.83 -30.11 0.84
CA ASP A 38 -23.96 -30.48 -0.56
C ASP A 38 -23.63 -29.31 -1.45
N TRP A 39 -22.61 -29.47 -2.31
CA TRP A 39 -22.09 -28.42 -3.17
C TRP A 39 -22.49 -28.64 -4.62
N PHE A 40 -23.08 -27.62 -5.23
CA PHE A 40 -23.59 -27.62 -6.61
C PHE A 40 -22.92 -26.56 -7.45
N GLY A 41 -22.95 -26.75 -8.74
CA GLY A 41 -22.34 -25.86 -9.71
C GLY A 41 -20.90 -26.26 -10.00
N GLY A 42 -20.16 -25.39 -10.65
CA GLY A 42 -18.78 -25.68 -11.07
C GLY A 42 -18.34 -24.74 -12.20
N LYS A 43 -18.87 -23.51 -12.21
CA LYS A 43 -18.42 -22.52 -13.18
C LYS A 43 -17.02 -22.03 -12.81
N THR A 44 -16.06 -22.27 -13.71
CA THR A 44 -14.72 -21.76 -13.56
C THR A 44 -14.64 -20.30 -14.04
N VAL A 45 -14.16 -19.42 -13.17
CA VAL A 45 -13.85 -18.02 -13.47
C VAL A 45 -12.34 -17.85 -13.48
N ARG A 46 -11.81 -17.33 -14.57
CA ARG A 46 -10.38 -17.06 -14.71
C ARG A 46 -10.09 -15.60 -14.41
N VAL A 47 -9.24 -15.35 -13.44
CA VAL A 47 -8.77 -14.00 -13.07
C VAL A 47 -7.36 -13.85 -13.61
N SER A 48 -7.19 -12.96 -14.59
CA SER A 48 -5.88 -12.67 -15.16
C SER A 48 -4.96 -12.03 -14.13
N GLY A 49 -3.69 -12.40 -14.16
CA GLY A 49 -2.67 -11.75 -13.34
C GLY A 49 -2.51 -10.28 -13.72
N ARG A 50 -2.32 -9.43 -12.72
CA ARG A 50 -2.05 -8.00 -12.93
C ARG A 50 -0.56 -7.68 -13.02
N TYR A 51 0.30 -8.64 -12.71
CA TYR A 51 1.73 -8.48 -12.78
C TYR A 51 2.23 -9.05 -14.10
N THR A 52 2.73 -8.19 -14.97
CA THR A 52 3.58 -8.56 -16.10
C THR A 52 5.01 -8.23 -15.71
N PRO A 53 5.91 -9.24 -15.55
CA PRO A 53 7.33 -8.92 -15.35
C PRO A 53 7.85 -8.16 -16.57
N PRO A 54 8.75 -7.19 -16.40
CA PRO A 54 9.34 -6.47 -17.51
C PRO A 54 10.09 -7.44 -18.41
N VAL A 55 9.69 -7.53 -19.67
CA VAL A 55 10.30 -8.37 -20.69
C VAL A 55 11.40 -7.55 -21.40
N GLY A 56 12.64 -7.73 -20.99
CA GLY A 56 13.81 -7.17 -21.67
C GLY A 56 14.05 -5.67 -21.44
N PRO A 57 15.09 -5.09 -22.05
CA PRO A 57 15.37 -3.67 -21.94
C PRO A 57 14.25 -2.88 -22.61
N VAL A 58 13.29 -2.45 -21.82
CA VAL A 58 12.22 -1.54 -22.25
C VAL A 58 12.81 -0.14 -22.39
N THR A 59 12.95 0.33 -23.62
CA THR A 59 12.89 1.76 -23.87
C THR A 59 11.61 2.28 -23.22
N PRO A 60 11.66 3.25 -22.30
CA PRO A 60 10.47 3.72 -21.62
C PRO A 60 9.56 4.47 -22.61
N SER A 61 8.59 3.78 -23.16
CA SER A 61 7.42 4.43 -23.72
C SER A 61 6.54 4.82 -22.53
N VAL A 62 6.48 6.11 -22.25
CA VAL A 62 5.57 6.70 -21.26
C VAL A 62 4.14 6.36 -21.65
N GLN A 63 3.57 5.32 -21.03
CA GLN A 63 2.13 5.11 -21.08
C GLN A 63 1.50 5.98 -19.99
N THR A 64 1.14 7.20 -20.36
CA THR A 64 0.33 8.09 -19.53
C THR A 64 -1.04 7.43 -19.32
N LYS A 65 -1.31 7.03 -18.08
CA LYS A 65 -2.64 6.60 -17.66
C LYS A 65 -3.58 7.81 -17.75
N PRO A 66 -4.72 7.75 -18.50
CA PRO A 66 -5.62 8.89 -18.60
C PRO A 66 -6.23 9.20 -17.23
N GLY A 67 -6.06 10.42 -16.73
CA GLY A 67 -6.90 10.98 -15.68
C GLY A 67 -6.24 11.45 -14.38
N VAL A 68 -4.91 11.38 -14.23
CA VAL A 68 -4.22 12.10 -13.14
C VAL A 68 -3.49 13.28 -13.77
N PRO A 69 -3.78 14.53 -13.40
CA PRO A 69 -2.98 15.65 -13.89
C PRO A 69 -1.53 15.42 -13.47
N GLU A 70 -0.66 15.32 -14.45
CA GLU A 70 0.78 15.17 -14.26
C GLU A 70 1.26 16.38 -13.46
N ARG A 71 1.73 16.14 -12.25
CA ARG A 71 2.40 17.14 -11.42
C ARG A 71 3.76 17.38 -12.08
N ASP A 72 3.88 18.44 -12.82
CA ASP A 72 5.11 18.75 -13.56
C ASP A 72 5.72 20.05 -13.00
N PRO A 73 7.04 20.09 -12.83
CA PRO A 73 8.03 19.04 -13.10
C PRO A 73 8.31 18.15 -11.86
N PHE A 74 8.65 16.85 -12.10
CA PHE A 74 9.18 15.96 -11.05
C PHE A 74 10.46 16.57 -10.46
N PRO A 75 10.51 16.84 -9.14
CA PRO A 75 11.51 17.77 -8.61
C PRO A 75 12.86 17.13 -8.31
N PHE A 76 12.93 15.80 -8.14
CA PHE A 76 14.13 15.14 -7.60
C PHE A 76 15.20 14.94 -8.67
N THR A 77 16.30 15.69 -8.55
CA THR A 77 17.41 15.67 -9.51
C THR A 77 18.33 14.45 -9.33
N ASP A 78 18.28 13.82 -8.18
CA ASP A 78 19.05 12.62 -7.80
C ASP A 78 18.33 11.30 -8.11
N VAL A 79 17.14 11.36 -8.71
CA VAL A 79 16.36 10.18 -9.14
C VAL A 79 16.42 10.12 -10.67
N SER A 80 17.35 9.31 -11.18
CA SER A 80 17.51 9.14 -12.64
C SER A 80 16.31 8.39 -13.24
N ARG A 81 15.88 8.82 -14.44
CA ARG A 81 14.84 8.12 -15.21
C ARG A 81 15.22 6.67 -15.57
N SER A 82 16.50 6.34 -15.58
CA SER A 82 16.99 4.97 -15.82
C SER A 82 17.03 4.10 -14.58
N SER A 83 16.78 4.65 -13.39
CA SER A 83 16.76 3.89 -12.14
C SER A 83 15.52 3.00 -12.06
N TRP A 84 15.68 1.77 -11.58
CA TRP A 84 14.60 0.81 -11.45
C TRP A 84 13.45 1.30 -10.53
N TYR A 85 13.75 2.20 -9.60
CA TYR A 85 12.81 2.77 -8.64
C TYR A 85 12.16 4.07 -9.12
N TYR A 86 12.53 4.62 -10.28
CA TYR A 86 12.05 5.92 -10.76
C TYR A 86 10.53 6.04 -10.78
N ASP A 87 9.85 5.08 -11.40
CA ASP A 87 8.39 5.10 -11.54
C ASP A 87 7.69 5.00 -10.18
N SER A 88 8.26 4.23 -9.25
CA SER A 88 7.71 4.09 -7.90
C SER A 88 7.85 5.38 -7.07
N VAL A 89 9.02 6.02 -7.13
CA VAL A 89 9.27 7.30 -6.44
C VAL A 89 8.38 8.39 -7.03
N ARG A 90 8.29 8.46 -8.36
CA ARG A 90 7.41 9.43 -9.04
C ARG A 90 5.95 9.23 -8.64
N ALA A 91 5.45 8.00 -8.70
CA ALA A 91 4.06 7.69 -8.32
C ALA A 91 3.76 8.01 -6.85
N ALA A 92 4.70 7.77 -5.95
CA ALA A 92 4.56 8.11 -4.53
C ALA A 92 4.52 9.63 -4.31
N TRP A 93 5.35 10.38 -5.04
CA TRP A 93 5.36 11.84 -5.01
C TRP A 93 4.07 12.45 -5.60
N GLU A 94 3.60 11.95 -6.74
CA GLU A 94 2.34 12.40 -7.36
C GLU A 94 1.11 12.18 -6.45
N LYS A 95 1.19 11.21 -5.55
CA LYS A 95 0.14 10.88 -4.56
C LYS A 95 0.34 11.57 -3.21
N ASP A 96 1.26 12.52 -3.09
CA ASP A 96 1.60 13.18 -1.82
C ASP A 96 2.05 12.21 -0.70
N LEU A 97 2.52 11.01 -1.03
CA LEU A 97 3.07 10.07 -0.05
C LEU A 97 4.47 10.46 0.40
N ILE A 98 5.26 11.08 -0.49
CA ILE A 98 6.63 11.52 -0.23
C ILE A 98 6.85 12.96 -0.72
N ASP A 99 7.71 13.70 -0.01
CA ASP A 99 8.09 15.08 -0.35
C ASP A 99 9.59 15.23 -0.67
N GLY A 100 10.37 14.14 -0.55
CA GLY A 100 11.82 14.17 -0.59
C GLY A 100 12.46 14.65 0.73
N VAL A 101 13.79 14.57 0.80
CA VAL A 101 14.59 15.06 1.93
C VAL A 101 14.75 16.57 1.85
N THR A 102 14.87 17.07 0.62
CA THR A 102 14.82 18.51 0.31
C THR A 102 13.84 18.73 -0.85
N ARG A 103 13.68 19.98 -1.25
CA ARG A 103 12.83 20.35 -2.38
C ARG A 103 13.19 19.64 -3.69
N THR A 104 14.48 19.28 -3.86
CA THR A 104 15.03 18.74 -5.12
C THR A 104 15.79 17.44 -4.95
N LEU A 105 15.85 16.90 -3.74
CA LEU A 105 16.59 15.67 -3.45
C LEU A 105 15.69 14.66 -2.71
N TYR A 106 15.66 13.45 -3.23
CA TYR A 106 15.00 12.31 -2.63
C TYR A 106 15.95 11.49 -1.74
N LYS A 107 17.22 11.36 -2.15
CA LYS A 107 18.29 10.59 -1.51
C LYS A 107 17.97 9.10 -1.42
N PRO A 108 17.90 8.41 -2.55
CA PRO A 108 17.48 7.01 -2.61
C PRO A 108 18.42 6.03 -1.90
N ASP A 109 19.68 6.40 -1.73
CA ASP A 109 20.70 5.56 -1.09
C ASP A 109 20.84 5.81 0.42
N ASP A 110 20.15 6.82 0.97
CA ASP A 110 20.15 7.09 2.40
C ASP A 110 19.28 6.08 3.15
N THR A 111 19.64 5.79 4.40
CA THR A 111 18.82 4.96 5.28
C THR A 111 17.54 5.68 5.69
N LEU A 112 16.42 4.96 5.71
CA LEU A 112 15.15 5.49 6.19
C LEU A 112 15.19 5.66 7.72
N THR A 113 14.79 6.82 8.22
CA THR A 113 14.68 7.06 9.65
C THR A 113 13.32 6.65 10.22
N VAL A 114 13.24 6.49 11.56
CA VAL A 114 11.98 6.21 12.27
C VAL A 114 10.91 7.26 11.93
N ALA A 115 11.24 8.54 11.99
CA ALA A 115 10.32 9.63 11.65
C ALA A 115 9.82 9.57 10.20
N GLN A 116 10.70 9.20 9.26
CA GLN A 116 10.32 9.05 7.85
C GLN A 116 9.41 7.83 7.63
N ALA A 117 9.68 6.71 8.32
CA ALA A 117 8.83 5.54 8.28
C ALA A 117 7.42 5.84 8.82
N ILE A 118 7.32 6.55 9.96
CA ILE A 118 6.04 6.98 10.53
C ILE A 118 5.30 7.94 9.58
N LYS A 119 5.99 8.92 8.99
CA LYS A 119 5.39 9.81 8.00
C LYS A 119 4.79 9.03 6.84
N LEU A 120 5.55 8.11 6.26
CA LEU A 120 5.11 7.35 5.10
C LEU A 120 3.92 6.44 5.43
N SER A 121 3.93 5.79 6.60
CA SER A 121 2.82 4.94 7.05
C SER A 121 1.56 5.74 7.37
N ALA A 122 1.69 6.90 8.02
CA ALA A 122 0.57 7.81 8.31
C ALA A 122 -0.07 8.35 7.01
N ALA A 123 0.76 8.74 6.05
CA ALA A 123 0.29 9.20 4.74
C ALA A 123 -0.41 8.06 3.97
N LEU A 124 0.14 6.85 4.00
CA LEU A 124 -0.48 5.66 3.39
C LEU A 124 -1.84 5.35 4.02
N HIS A 125 -1.90 5.32 5.36
CA HIS A 125 -3.16 5.08 6.08
C HIS A 125 -4.20 6.15 5.72
N GLN A 126 -3.81 7.43 5.70
CA GLN A 126 -4.74 8.50 5.31
C GLN A 126 -5.19 8.34 3.86
N MET A 127 -4.30 8.02 2.93
CA MET A 127 -4.65 7.79 1.53
C MET A 127 -5.67 6.64 1.38
N LEU A 128 -5.50 5.55 2.13
CA LEU A 128 -6.41 4.40 2.10
C LEU A 128 -7.80 4.73 2.66
N ASN A 129 -7.87 5.60 3.69
CA ASN A 129 -9.11 5.91 4.41
C ASN A 129 -9.74 7.26 4.00
N ASN A 130 -9.13 8.03 3.09
CA ASN A 130 -9.59 9.35 2.66
C ASN A 130 -9.69 9.48 1.13
N ASN A 131 -10.32 8.51 0.48
CA ASN A 131 -10.55 8.51 -0.98
C ASN A 131 -9.30 8.83 -1.81
N GLY A 132 -8.14 8.29 -1.42
CA GLY A 132 -6.88 8.48 -2.12
C GLY A 132 -6.19 9.83 -1.86
N LYS A 133 -6.63 10.61 -0.87
CA LYS A 133 -6.07 11.93 -0.59
C LYS A 133 -5.22 11.93 0.68
N VAL A 134 -4.05 12.59 0.61
CA VAL A 134 -3.20 12.89 1.75
C VAL A 134 -3.29 14.38 2.07
N THR A 135 -3.78 14.72 3.26
CA THR A 135 -3.91 16.09 3.75
C THR A 135 -2.96 16.42 4.89
N LEU A 136 -2.27 15.41 5.42
CA LEU A 136 -1.25 15.61 6.44
C LEU A 136 -0.12 16.51 5.92
N ARG A 137 0.36 17.40 6.79
CA ARG A 137 1.46 18.32 6.50
C ARG A 137 2.45 18.32 7.67
N ASN A 138 3.63 18.83 7.43
CA ASN A 138 4.65 18.95 8.46
C ASN A 138 4.12 19.74 9.66
N GLY A 139 4.41 19.22 10.86
CA GLY A 139 3.95 19.80 12.13
C GLY A 139 4.97 20.72 12.80
N SER A 140 4.66 21.08 14.03
CA SER A 140 5.51 21.86 14.96
C SER A 140 5.48 21.18 16.32
N PRO A 141 6.57 21.17 17.11
CA PRO A 141 7.85 21.84 16.88
C PRO A 141 8.78 21.15 15.87
N HIS A 142 8.48 19.90 15.50
CA HIS A 142 9.25 19.12 14.55
C HIS A 142 8.40 18.81 13.32
N TRP A 143 9.01 18.68 12.15
CA TRP A 143 8.31 18.37 10.89
C TRP A 143 7.47 17.09 10.98
N TYR A 144 7.89 16.10 11.78
CA TYR A 144 7.20 14.83 11.94
C TYR A 144 6.06 14.84 12.99
N SER A 145 5.93 15.90 13.79
CA SER A 145 5.00 15.91 14.95
C SER A 145 3.55 15.59 14.57
N SER A 146 3.03 16.16 13.48
CA SER A 146 1.67 15.89 13.02
C SER A 146 1.46 14.45 12.57
N TYR A 147 2.48 13.83 11.96
CA TYR A 147 2.43 12.46 11.51
C TYR A 147 2.46 11.48 12.68
N VAL A 148 3.28 11.75 13.69
CA VAL A 148 3.35 10.95 14.91
C VAL A 148 2.02 11.02 15.67
N SER A 149 1.47 12.21 15.89
CA SER A 149 0.16 12.37 16.54
C SER A 149 -0.92 11.62 15.77
N TYR A 150 -1.01 11.82 14.46
CA TYR A 150 -1.97 11.11 13.61
C TYR A 150 -1.81 9.58 13.71
N ALA A 151 -0.58 9.08 13.66
CA ALA A 151 -0.31 7.66 13.71
C ALA A 151 -0.71 7.03 15.07
N VAL A 152 -0.49 7.75 16.17
CA VAL A 152 -0.93 7.33 17.52
C VAL A 152 -2.45 7.39 17.63
N ASP A 153 -3.09 8.47 17.19
CA ASP A 153 -4.54 8.66 17.28
C ASP A 153 -5.32 7.62 16.47
N ASN A 154 -4.72 7.11 15.39
CA ASN A 154 -5.31 6.07 14.55
C ASN A 154 -4.81 4.64 14.87
N GLY A 155 -4.05 4.46 15.96
CA GLY A 155 -3.56 3.15 16.40
C GLY A 155 -2.56 2.49 15.45
N ILE A 156 -1.88 3.28 14.62
CA ILE A 156 -0.83 2.81 13.70
C ILE A 156 0.43 2.45 14.48
N ILE A 157 0.76 3.27 15.49
CA ILE A 157 1.90 3.10 16.40
C ILE A 157 1.47 3.33 17.84
N GLU A 158 2.29 2.88 18.78
CA GLU A 158 2.05 3.04 20.21
C GLU A 158 2.34 4.46 20.69
N LYS A 159 1.69 4.83 21.82
CA LYS A 159 1.84 6.16 22.45
C LYS A 159 3.28 6.51 22.83
N MET A 160 4.13 5.52 23.08
CA MET A 160 5.53 5.74 23.43
C MET A 160 6.30 6.55 22.38
N TYR A 161 5.90 6.53 21.12
CA TYR A 161 6.53 7.32 20.06
C TYR A 161 6.33 8.84 20.23
N LEU A 162 5.34 9.28 21.01
CA LEU A 162 5.15 10.70 21.37
C LEU A 162 6.31 11.24 22.24
N ASP A 163 6.93 10.34 23.02
CA ASP A 163 8.03 10.67 23.95
C ASP A 163 9.41 10.52 23.32
N TYR A 164 9.48 10.10 22.05
CA TYR A 164 10.75 9.95 21.35
C TYR A 164 11.44 11.31 21.17
N THR A 165 12.69 11.37 21.60
CA THR A 165 13.54 12.53 21.34
C THR A 165 13.83 12.69 19.85
N PRO A 166 14.21 13.90 19.39
CA PRO A 166 14.61 14.09 17.98
C PRO A 166 15.77 13.17 17.56
N ALA A 167 16.66 12.83 18.47
CA ALA A 167 17.74 11.88 18.20
C ALA A 167 17.19 10.47 17.89
N GLN A 168 16.24 9.98 18.69
CA GLN A 168 15.59 8.68 18.46
C GLN A 168 14.78 8.67 17.15
N MET A 169 14.03 9.74 16.86
CA MET A 169 13.28 9.88 15.62
C MET A 169 14.17 9.88 14.36
N ASN A 170 15.40 10.35 14.49
CA ASN A 170 16.38 10.40 13.38
C ASN A 170 17.28 9.16 13.30
N THR A 171 17.08 8.15 14.12
CA THR A 171 17.81 6.87 13.97
C THR A 171 17.30 6.10 12.76
N PRO A 172 18.16 5.32 12.08
CA PRO A 172 17.72 4.38 11.06
C PRO A 172 16.66 3.42 11.62
N VAL A 173 15.53 3.32 10.93
CA VAL A 173 14.46 2.38 11.32
C VAL A 173 14.95 0.94 11.12
N LYS A 174 14.74 0.10 12.12
CA LYS A 174 15.04 -1.33 12.02
C LYS A 174 13.98 -2.05 11.18
N ARG A 175 14.35 -3.15 10.55
CA ARG A 175 13.44 -3.93 9.69
C ARG A 175 12.15 -4.37 10.40
N ASN A 176 12.27 -4.90 11.62
CA ASN A 176 11.12 -5.29 12.43
C ASN A 176 10.24 -4.10 12.80
N GLU A 177 10.83 -2.97 13.17
CA GLU A 177 10.12 -1.73 13.50
C GLU A 177 9.40 -1.17 12.26
N PHE A 178 10.06 -1.17 11.09
CA PHE A 178 9.43 -0.79 9.82
C PHE A 178 8.19 -1.65 9.51
N VAL A 179 8.33 -2.96 9.62
CA VAL A 179 7.20 -3.90 9.39
C VAL A 179 6.07 -3.62 10.37
N HIS A 180 6.38 -3.40 11.65
CA HIS A 180 5.38 -3.09 12.68
C HIS A 180 4.61 -1.80 12.37
N ILE A 181 5.31 -0.71 12.04
CA ILE A 181 4.72 0.58 11.68
C ILE A 181 3.78 0.44 10.46
N PHE A 182 4.24 -0.25 9.40
CA PHE A 182 3.43 -0.43 8.19
C PHE A 182 2.26 -1.40 8.39
N TYR A 183 2.43 -2.42 9.23
CA TYR A 183 1.34 -3.31 9.61
C TYR A 183 0.20 -2.55 10.31
N GLY A 184 0.53 -1.61 11.19
CA GLY A 184 -0.46 -0.72 11.82
C GLY A 184 -1.24 0.13 10.81
N ALA A 185 -0.55 0.67 9.80
CA ALA A 185 -1.18 1.49 8.76
C ALA A 185 -2.13 0.71 7.84
N MET A 186 -1.98 -0.61 7.75
CA MET A 186 -2.77 -1.49 6.88
C MET A 186 -3.70 -2.41 7.67
N SER A 187 -4.23 -1.96 8.81
CA SER A 187 -5.01 -2.79 9.74
C SER A 187 -6.18 -3.53 9.09
N ASP A 188 -6.86 -2.90 8.15
CA ASP A 188 -8.02 -3.49 7.46
C ASP A 188 -7.64 -4.57 6.44
N TYR A 189 -6.36 -4.67 6.09
CA TYR A 189 -5.81 -5.67 5.16
C TYR A 189 -5.18 -6.87 5.88
N ARG A 190 -5.23 -6.93 7.21
CA ARG A 190 -4.60 -7.98 8.04
C ARG A 190 -5.09 -9.39 7.76
N GLN A 191 -6.29 -9.55 7.21
CA GLN A 191 -6.92 -10.86 7.02
C GLN A 191 -6.41 -11.65 5.81
N ILE A 192 -5.48 -11.10 5.05
CA ILE A 192 -5.02 -11.71 3.79
C ILE A 192 -3.87 -12.71 4.03
N ASN A 193 -3.20 -12.64 5.18
CA ASN A 193 -2.04 -13.48 5.44
C ASN A 193 -2.42 -14.77 6.18
N THR A 194 -2.40 -15.90 5.46
CA THR A 194 -2.62 -17.24 5.98
C THR A 194 -1.33 -18.04 6.17
N VAL A 195 -0.18 -17.41 6.03
CA VAL A 195 1.12 -18.06 6.22
C VAL A 195 1.42 -18.12 7.71
N ALA A 196 1.64 -19.33 8.24
CA ALA A 196 2.06 -19.53 9.62
C ALA A 196 3.45 -18.93 9.86
N ASP A 197 3.68 -18.32 11.02
CA ASP A 197 4.94 -17.62 11.35
C ASP A 197 6.19 -18.47 11.19
N ASN A 198 6.09 -19.79 11.40
CA ASN A 198 7.19 -20.75 11.22
C ASN A 198 7.50 -21.09 9.75
N LYS A 199 6.79 -20.48 8.79
CA LYS A 199 6.99 -20.67 7.34
C LYS A 199 7.63 -19.46 6.67
N ILE A 200 7.94 -18.42 7.42
CA ILE A 200 8.64 -17.23 6.92
C ILE A 200 10.13 -17.45 7.21
N PRO A 201 10.98 -17.69 6.20
CA PRO A 201 12.42 -17.79 6.42
C PRO A 201 12.96 -16.41 6.78
N ASP A 202 13.84 -16.36 7.78
CA ASP A 202 14.60 -15.17 8.15
C ASP A 202 15.66 -14.81 7.11
#